data_9dbf13803423b9671d7895f380347742
#
_entry.id   9dbf13803423b9671d7895f380347742
#
_cell.length_a   1.000
_cell.length_b   1.000
_cell.length_c   1.000
_cell.angle_alpha   90.00
_cell.angle_beta   90.00
_cell.angle_gamma   90.00
#
_symmetry.space_group_name_H-M   'P 1'
#
loop_
_entity.id
_entity.type
_entity.pdbx_description
1 polymer ?
#
loop_
_entity_poly.entity_id
_entity_poly.type
_entity_poly.pdbx_seq_one_letter_code
_entity_poly.pdbx_strand_id
1 'polypeptide(L)'
;PVTPNGKVDVKKLPAPVPAHGGEFTAPVNDTEKALCEIFAQTLQLGKIGATDSFFDLGGTSLTVTNVLIKANERGFAVSYGDVFTCKTPRALAQKLLGGKDEQGGEMRYDYSRIDKILEENTLEALKNGARGTLGNLLLTGATGFLGIHILHEFLEKERGEVTCLLRGLGNRTAKMRLQAKLFYYFEDNYEEQFGKRIHLVEGDVTQTGWMEGLKGKPIHTVVNCAALVKHFSNQTDIEDVNAGGAENLLAFCRKTGAMMVQVSTGSIA
;
A
#
# COMPACT_ATOMS: atom_id res chain seq x y z
N PRO A 1 7.72 0.56 34.10
CA PRO A 1 9.09 0.30 34.56
C PRO A 1 10.11 0.76 33.53
N VAL A 2 11.20 1.38 34.00
CA VAL A 2 12.30 1.84 33.14
C VAL A 2 13.61 1.17 33.56
N THR A 3 14.49 0.95 32.61
CA THR A 3 15.85 0.50 32.86
C THR A 3 16.68 1.62 33.49
N PRO A 4 17.85 1.34 34.08
CA PRO A 4 18.75 2.38 34.61
C PRO A 4 19.15 3.44 33.57
N ASN A 5 19.06 3.12 32.28
CA ASN A 5 19.35 4.03 31.17
C ASN A 5 18.13 4.79 30.65
N GLY A 6 17.01 4.81 31.40
CA GLY A 6 15.79 5.55 31.04
C GLY A 6 14.94 4.95 29.91
N LYS A 7 15.23 3.75 29.43
CA LYS A 7 14.42 3.04 28.42
C LYS A 7 13.35 2.20 29.09
N VAL A 8 12.21 1.98 28.43
CA VAL A 8 11.16 1.09 28.92
C VAL A 8 11.74 -0.33 29.11
N ASP A 9 11.59 -0.88 30.31
CA ASP A 9 11.99 -2.25 30.62
C ASP A 9 10.87 -3.21 30.21
N VAL A 10 10.95 -3.69 28.97
CA VAL A 10 9.94 -4.57 28.37
C VAL A 10 9.80 -5.89 29.16
N LYS A 11 10.88 -6.36 29.82
CA LYS A 11 10.83 -7.59 30.61
C LYS A 11 10.05 -7.45 31.90
N LYS A 12 9.89 -6.24 32.40
CA LYS A 12 9.12 -5.92 33.62
C LYS A 12 7.71 -5.38 33.31
N LEU A 13 7.31 -5.32 32.05
CA LEU A 13 5.93 -5.01 31.75
C LEU A 13 5.04 -6.18 32.18
N PRO A 14 3.85 -5.91 32.78
CA PRO A 14 2.89 -6.95 33.04
C PRO A 14 2.53 -7.65 31.72
N ALA A 15 2.20 -8.95 31.79
CA ALA A 15 1.70 -9.65 30.62
C ALA A 15 0.51 -8.86 30.02
N PRO A 16 0.45 -8.72 28.68
CA PRO A 16 -0.67 -8.01 28.08
C PRO A 16 -1.96 -8.73 28.46
N VAL A 17 -2.81 -8.02 29.20
CA VAL A 17 -4.17 -8.49 29.44
C VAL A 17 -4.94 -8.16 28.17
N PRO A 18 -5.56 -9.14 27.51
CA PRO A 18 -6.46 -8.83 26.40
C PRO A 18 -7.45 -7.78 26.88
N ALA A 19 -7.59 -6.69 26.14
CA ALA A 19 -8.54 -5.63 26.49
C ALA A 19 -9.97 -6.16 26.30
N HIS A 20 -10.42 -7.02 27.21
CA HIS A 20 -11.82 -7.37 27.37
C HIS A 20 -12.51 -6.18 28.04
N GLY A 21 -12.58 -5.06 27.35
CA GLY A 21 -13.23 -3.84 27.85
C GLY A 21 -14.71 -3.75 27.48
N GLY A 22 -15.30 -4.77 26.88
CA GLY A 22 -16.70 -4.82 26.49
C GLY A 22 -17.49 -5.85 27.29
N GLU A 23 -18.75 -5.54 27.56
CA GLU A 23 -19.72 -6.49 28.09
C GLU A 23 -19.89 -7.64 27.11
N PHE A 24 -19.70 -8.91 27.55
CA PHE A 24 -19.82 -10.07 26.67
C PHE A 24 -21.19 -10.11 26.01
N THR A 25 -21.20 -9.98 24.70
CA THR A 25 -22.43 -10.08 23.90
C THR A 25 -22.57 -11.49 23.35
N ALA A 26 -23.62 -12.20 23.81
CA ALA A 26 -23.88 -13.55 23.33
C ALA A 26 -24.29 -13.55 21.83
N PRO A 27 -23.89 -14.59 21.08
CA PRO A 27 -24.38 -14.80 19.72
C PRO A 27 -25.88 -15.06 19.71
N VAL A 28 -26.60 -14.49 18.74
CA VAL A 28 -28.07 -14.60 18.65
C VAL A 28 -28.55 -15.66 17.64
N ASN A 29 -27.65 -16.20 16.84
CA ASN A 29 -27.94 -17.26 15.86
C ASN A 29 -26.76 -18.23 15.71
N ASP A 30 -27.00 -19.35 15.02
CA ASP A 30 -25.99 -20.41 14.86
C ASP A 30 -24.78 -19.95 14.04
N THR A 31 -24.97 -19.04 13.06
CA THR A 31 -23.87 -18.48 12.27
C THR A 31 -22.97 -17.61 13.14
N GLU A 32 -23.52 -16.69 13.95
CA GLU A 32 -22.75 -15.91 14.91
C GLU A 32 -21.99 -16.80 15.88
N LYS A 33 -22.66 -17.86 16.39
CA LYS A 33 -22.04 -18.82 17.31
C LYS A 33 -20.84 -19.51 16.68
N ALA A 34 -21.02 -20.02 15.47
CA ALA A 34 -19.94 -20.69 14.73
C ALA A 34 -18.76 -19.76 14.48
N LEU A 35 -19.02 -18.47 14.11
CA LEU A 35 -17.98 -17.48 13.88
C LEU A 35 -17.27 -17.07 15.19
N CYS A 36 -17.99 -16.92 16.30
CA CYS A 36 -17.38 -16.73 17.62
C CYS A 36 -16.42 -17.87 17.99
N GLU A 37 -16.82 -19.12 17.74
CA GLU A 37 -15.98 -20.29 17.99
C GLU A 37 -14.74 -20.31 17.07
N ILE A 38 -14.89 -19.97 15.78
CA ILE A 38 -13.78 -19.90 14.84
C ILE A 38 -12.77 -18.84 15.28
N PHE A 39 -13.24 -17.66 15.68
CA PHE A 39 -12.38 -16.59 16.18
C PHE A 39 -11.68 -16.99 17.47
N ALA A 40 -12.42 -17.58 18.43
CA ALA A 40 -11.86 -18.06 19.69
C ALA A 40 -10.76 -19.10 19.48
N GLN A 41 -11.01 -20.09 18.63
CA GLN A 41 -10.04 -21.13 18.28
C GLN A 41 -8.81 -20.56 17.57
N THR A 42 -9.01 -19.56 16.69
CA THR A 42 -7.92 -18.96 15.93
C THR A 42 -7.02 -18.10 16.83
N LEU A 43 -7.62 -17.36 17.75
CA LEU A 43 -6.91 -16.50 18.70
C LEU A 43 -6.49 -17.21 19.98
N GLN A 44 -6.82 -18.50 20.13
CA GLN A 44 -6.55 -19.31 21.32
C GLN A 44 -7.15 -18.69 22.60
N LEU A 45 -8.34 -18.09 22.47
CA LEU A 45 -9.10 -17.51 23.57
C LEU A 45 -10.21 -18.46 24.01
N GLY A 46 -10.57 -18.44 25.29
CA GLY A 46 -11.59 -19.33 25.84
C GLY A 46 -13.00 -19.00 25.31
N LYS A 47 -13.34 -17.74 25.13
CA LYS A 47 -14.65 -17.29 24.68
C LYS A 47 -14.55 -15.90 24.04
N ILE A 48 -15.30 -15.68 22.97
CA ILE A 48 -15.41 -14.39 22.25
C ILE A 48 -16.88 -14.04 22.10
N GLY A 49 -17.23 -12.80 22.35
CA GLY A 49 -18.57 -12.26 22.14
C GLY A 49 -18.84 -11.94 20.66
N ALA A 50 -20.11 -11.86 20.31
CA ALA A 50 -20.53 -11.59 18.92
C ALA A 50 -20.10 -10.19 18.41
N THR A 51 -19.83 -9.24 19.29
CA THR A 51 -19.41 -7.87 18.99
C THR A 51 -17.93 -7.60 19.20
N ASP A 52 -17.17 -8.61 19.64
CA ASP A 52 -15.75 -8.45 19.88
C ASP A 52 -14.99 -8.33 18.55
N SER A 53 -14.09 -7.36 18.46
CA SER A 53 -13.28 -7.14 17.26
C SER A 53 -12.12 -8.13 17.22
N PHE A 54 -12.00 -8.87 16.13
CA PHE A 54 -10.92 -9.83 15.90
C PHE A 54 -9.52 -9.23 16.08
N PHE A 55 -9.34 -8.01 15.58
CA PHE A 55 -8.05 -7.34 15.61
C PHE A 55 -7.73 -6.75 16.99
N ASP A 56 -8.72 -6.25 17.71
CA ASP A 56 -8.54 -5.73 19.07
C ASP A 56 -8.20 -6.85 20.06
N LEU A 57 -8.64 -8.08 19.77
CA LEU A 57 -8.28 -9.29 20.51
C LEU A 57 -6.93 -9.90 20.10
N GLY A 58 -6.15 -9.21 19.26
CA GLY A 58 -4.82 -9.65 18.85
C GLY A 58 -4.76 -10.41 17.53
N GLY A 59 -5.84 -10.41 16.77
CA GLY A 59 -5.86 -10.95 15.40
C GLY A 59 -4.92 -10.17 14.49
N THR A 60 -4.25 -10.90 13.61
CA THR A 60 -3.32 -10.35 12.62
C THR A 60 -3.71 -10.82 11.22
N SER A 61 -3.13 -10.21 10.18
CA SER A 61 -3.31 -10.67 8.80
C SER A 61 -2.96 -12.14 8.61
N LEU A 62 -1.96 -12.63 9.30
CA LEU A 62 -1.59 -14.04 9.25
C LEU A 62 -2.66 -14.97 9.88
N THR A 63 -3.23 -14.56 11.00
CA THR A 63 -4.28 -15.34 11.68
C THR A 63 -5.62 -15.31 10.95
N VAL A 64 -5.88 -14.29 10.11
CA VAL A 64 -7.06 -14.26 9.24
C VAL A 64 -7.09 -15.47 8.29
N THR A 65 -5.96 -15.89 7.75
CA THR A 65 -5.90 -17.09 6.89
C THR A 65 -6.45 -18.33 7.63
N ASN A 66 -6.16 -18.47 8.92
CA ASN A 66 -6.72 -19.58 9.72
C ASN A 66 -8.24 -19.42 9.93
N VAL A 67 -8.74 -18.18 10.03
CA VAL A 67 -10.20 -17.95 10.07
C VAL A 67 -10.84 -18.43 8.78
N LEU A 68 -10.26 -18.11 7.61
CA LEU A 68 -10.81 -18.51 6.31
C LEU A 68 -10.85 -20.02 6.15
N ILE A 69 -9.76 -20.73 6.52
CA ILE A 69 -9.69 -22.18 6.45
C ILE A 69 -10.81 -22.80 7.30
N LYS A 70 -10.91 -22.39 8.58
CA LYS A 70 -11.93 -22.91 9.50
C LYS A 70 -13.36 -22.55 9.12
N ALA A 71 -13.57 -21.35 8.54
CA ALA A 71 -14.87 -20.93 8.03
C ALA A 71 -15.29 -21.79 6.83
N ASN A 72 -14.37 -22.01 5.90
CA ASN A 72 -14.62 -22.83 4.72
C ASN A 72 -14.90 -24.31 5.09
N GLU A 73 -14.17 -24.89 6.06
CA GLU A 73 -14.43 -26.22 6.59
C GLU A 73 -15.85 -26.38 7.17
N ARG A 74 -16.43 -25.28 7.66
CA ARG A 74 -17.82 -25.23 8.16
C ARG A 74 -18.84 -24.77 7.11
N GLY A 75 -18.43 -24.62 5.85
CA GLY A 75 -19.30 -24.24 4.74
C GLY A 75 -19.62 -22.75 4.64
N PHE A 76 -18.87 -21.88 5.33
CA PHE A 76 -19.02 -20.43 5.21
C PHE A 76 -18.07 -19.88 4.12
N ALA A 77 -18.63 -19.29 3.08
CA ALA A 77 -17.87 -18.59 2.04
C ALA A 77 -17.43 -17.21 2.56
N VAL A 78 -16.32 -17.16 3.27
CA VAL A 78 -15.72 -15.94 3.83
C VAL A 78 -14.49 -15.59 3.03
N SER A 79 -14.42 -14.36 2.51
CA SER A 79 -13.23 -13.83 1.87
C SER A 79 -12.30 -13.16 2.88
N TYR A 80 -11.05 -12.96 2.47
CA TYR A 80 -10.06 -12.24 3.27
C TYR A 80 -10.53 -10.83 3.61
N GLY A 81 -11.07 -10.10 2.61
CA GLY A 81 -11.63 -8.77 2.79
C GLY A 81 -12.79 -8.69 3.76
N ASP A 82 -13.61 -9.75 3.86
CA ASP A 82 -14.77 -9.78 4.74
C ASP A 82 -14.37 -9.69 6.22
N VAL A 83 -13.33 -10.41 6.63
CA VAL A 83 -12.84 -10.39 8.03
C VAL A 83 -12.34 -8.99 8.39
N PHE A 84 -11.71 -8.29 7.46
CA PHE A 84 -11.19 -6.94 7.69
C PHE A 84 -12.28 -5.87 7.70
N THR A 85 -13.27 -6.01 6.85
CA THR A 85 -14.39 -5.08 6.77
C THR A 85 -15.33 -5.25 7.95
N CYS A 86 -15.72 -6.49 8.23
CA CYS A 86 -16.69 -6.81 9.27
C CYS A 86 -16.11 -6.79 10.68
N LYS A 87 -14.86 -7.21 10.86
CA LYS A 87 -14.08 -7.23 12.11
C LYS A 87 -14.69 -8.04 13.27
N THR A 88 -16.00 -8.20 13.35
CA THR A 88 -16.70 -8.88 14.44
C THR A 88 -17.50 -10.09 13.94
N PRO A 89 -17.73 -11.12 14.77
CA PRO A 89 -18.56 -12.27 14.38
C PRO A 89 -19.96 -11.88 13.92
N ARG A 90 -20.60 -10.90 14.59
CA ARG A 90 -21.94 -10.42 14.25
C ARG A 90 -21.98 -9.77 12.87
N ALA A 91 -21.09 -8.83 12.59
CA ALA A 91 -21.06 -8.16 11.30
C ALA A 91 -20.76 -9.14 10.16
N LEU A 92 -19.87 -10.10 10.40
CA LEU A 92 -19.55 -11.15 9.44
C LEU A 92 -20.74 -12.10 9.21
N ALA A 93 -21.46 -12.48 10.27
CA ALA A 93 -22.68 -13.28 10.18
C ALA A 93 -23.78 -12.54 9.40
N GLN A 94 -23.96 -11.25 9.67
CA GLN A 94 -24.94 -10.43 8.96
C GLN A 94 -24.63 -10.38 7.46
N LYS A 95 -23.37 -10.22 7.09
CA LYS A 95 -22.94 -10.27 5.69
C LYS A 95 -23.24 -11.63 5.05
N LEU A 96 -22.94 -12.72 5.72
CA LEU A 96 -23.19 -14.07 5.22
C LEU A 96 -24.68 -14.41 5.10
N LEU A 97 -25.52 -13.92 6.03
CA LEU A 97 -26.96 -14.17 6.06
C LEU A 97 -27.73 -13.20 5.20
N GLY A 98 -27.26 -11.97 5.04
CA GLY A 98 -27.88 -10.91 4.27
C GLY A 98 -27.82 -11.11 2.74
N GLY A 99 -27.26 -12.22 2.28
CA GLY A 99 -27.12 -12.73 0.93
C GLY A 99 -27.31 -11.67 -0.18
N LYS A 100 -26.24 -11.30 -0.83
CA LYS A 100 -26.15 -10.35 -1.95
C LYS A 100 -26.17 -8.87 -1.55
N ASP A 101 -25.08 -8.40 -1.00
CA ASP A 101 -24.63 -7.06 -1.35
C ASP A 101 -24.19 -7.12 -2.83
N GLU A 102 -25.05 -6.62 -3.70
CA GLU A 102 -24.72 -6.35 -5.12
C GLU A 102 -23.59 -5.31 -5.27
N GLN A 103 -22.97 -4.87 -4.17
CA GLN A 103 -21.81 -3.97 -4.15
C GLN A 103 -20.48 -4.67 -3.97
N GLY A 104 -20.46 -5.98 -3.71
CA GLY A 104 -19.30 -6.85 -3.84
C GLY A 104 -19.30 -7.56 -5.19
N GLY A 105 -19.75 -6.92 -6.25
CA GLY A 105 -19.55 -7.43 -7.60
C GLY A 105 -18.06 -7.70 -7.76
N GLU A 106 -17.67 -8.96 -8.03
CA GLU A 106 -16.38 -9.25 -8.62
C GLU A 106 -16.16 -8.20 -9.68
N MET A 107 -15.22 -7.30 -9.47
CA MET A 107 -14.81 -6.38 -10.51
C MET A 107 -14.23 -7.26 -11.60
N ARG A 108 -15.06 -7.68 -12.55
CA ARG A 108 -14.61 -8.38 -13.74
C ARG A 108 -13.82 -7.38 -14.54
N TYR A 109 -12.53 -7.38 -14.30
CA TYR A 109 -11.61 -6.66 -15.18
C TYR A 109 -11.77 -7.22 -16.59
N ASP A 110 -12.06 -6.33 -17.52
CA ASP A 110 -12.07 -6.68 -18.94
C ASP A 110 -10.62 -6.80 -19.43
N TYR A 111 -10.11 -8.02 -19.41
CA TYR A 111 -8.76 -8.33 -19.89
C TYR A 111 -8.62 -8.26 -21.42
N SER A 112 -9.71 -8.14 -22.17
CA SER A 112 -9.66 -8.06 -23.65
C SER A 112 -8.83 -6.88 -24.15
N ARG A 113 -8.73 -5.81 -23.36
CA ARG A 113 -7.86 -4.66 -23.63
C ARG A 113 -6.37 -5.01 -23.45
N ILE A 114 -6.06 -5.90 -22.52
CA ILE A 114 -4.69 -6.35 -22.26
C ILE A 114 -4.22 -7.23 -23.42
N ASP A 115 -5.06 -8.14 -23.88
CA ASP A 115 -4.75 -9.01 -25.02
C ASP A 115 -4.43 -8.17 -26.27
N LYS A 116 -5.23 -7.14 -26.56
CA LYS A 116 -4.94 -6.19 -27.65
C LYS A 116 -3.60 -5.47 -27.48
N ILE A 117 -3.29 -5.00 -26.26
CA ILE A 117 -2.02 -4.30 -25.97
C ILE A 117 -0.85 -5.27 -26.14
N LEU A 118 -1.00 -6.53 -25.74
CA LEU A 118 0.03 -7.56 -25.90
C LEU A 118 0.23 -7.96 -27.36
N GLU A 119 -0.83 -8.00 -28.16
CA GLU A 119 -0.76 -8.25 -29.60
C GLU A 119 -0.11 -7.09 -30.36
N GLU A 120 -0.41 -5.84 -29.98
CA GLU A 120 0.13 -4.63 -30.59
C GLU A 120 1.59 -4.34 -30.19
N ASN A 121 2.00 -4.75 -29.00
CA ASN A 121 3.36 -4.57 -28.48
C ASN A 121 4.14 -5.87 -28.59
N THR A 122 4.48 -6.24 -29.80
CA THR A 122 5.29 -7.43 -30.02
C THR A 122 6.64 -7.34 -29.32
N LEU A 123 7.11 -8.46 -28.79
CA LEU A 123 8.42 -8.61 -28.12
C LEU A 123 9.62 -8.10 -28.96
N GLU A 124 9.44 -7.87 -30.26
CA GLU A 124 10.45 -7.29 -31.14
C GLU A 124 10.76 -5.84 -30.82
N ALA A 125 9.77 -5.03 -30.42
CA ALA A 125 9.99 -3.65 -29.99
C ALA A 125 10.83 -3.58 -28.71
N LEU A 126 10.74 -4.58 -27.83
CA LEU A 126 11.53 -4.69 -26.61
C LEU A 126 12.97 -5.20 -26.86
N LYS A 127 13.19 -5.99 -27.90
CA LYS A 127 14.53 -6.54 -28.24
C LYS A 127 15.44 -5.51 -28.89
N ASN A 128 14.90 -4.52 -29.56
CA ASN A 128 15.65 -3.52 -30.33
C ASN A 128 15.90 -2.21 -29.56
N GLY A 129 15.43 -2.10 -28.33
CA GLY A 129 15.68 -0.94 -27.48
C GLY A 129 17.17 -0.90 -27.07
N ALA A 130 17.93 0.02 -27.63
CA ALA A 130 19.25 0.35 -27.08
C ALA A 130 19.10 0.75 -25.62
N ARG A 131 19.98 0.25 -24.74
CA ARG A 131 20.08 0.72 -23.35
C ARG A 131 20.46 2.21 -23.38
N GLY A 132 19.46 3.08 -23.40
CA GLY A 132 19.67 4.52 -23.28
C GLY A 132 20.00 4.91 -21.83
N THR A 133 20.57 6.08 -21.66
CA THR A 133 20.67 6.72 -20.33
C THR A 133 19.27 7.08 -19.83
N LEU A 134 19.06 7.06 -18.52
CA LEU A 134 17.77 7.49 -17.93
C LEU A 134 17.47 8.98 -18.19
N GLY A 135 18.53 9.77 -18.47
CA GLY A 135 18.40 11.22 -18.65
C GLY A 135 17.87 11.90 -17.37
N ASN A 136 17.05 12.91 -17.54
CA ASN A 136 16.39 13.55 -16.39
C ASN A 136 15.19 12.74 -15.93
N LEU A 137 15.12 12.50 -14.64
CA LEU A 137 14.20 11.58 -13.99
C LEU A 137 13.07 12.32 -13.27
N LEU A 138 11.83 11.89 -13.46
CA LEU A 138 10.74 12.12 -12.52
C LEU A 138 10.56 10.89 -11.64
N LEU A 139 10.73 11.04 -10.34
CA LEU A 139 10.61 9.95 -9.36
C LEU A 139 9.42 10.22 -8.43
N THR A 140 8.49 9.27 -8.39
CA THR A 140 7.41 9.27 -7.39
C THR A 140 7.73 8.27 -6.28
N GLY A 141 7.16 8.49 -5.10
CA GLY A 141 7.41 7.59 -3.97
C GLY A 141 8.83 7.65 -3.41
N ALA A 142 9.60 8.72 -3.66
CA ALA A 142 10.98 8.88 -3.25
C ALA A 142 11.23 8.82 -1.73
N THR A 143 10.22 8.98 -0.90
CA THR A 143 10.31 8.80 0.57
C THR A 143 10.01 7.37 1.02
N GLY A 144 9.61 6.48 0.12
CA GLY A 144 9.44 5.06 0.38
C GLY A 144 10.78 4.32 0.34
N PHE A 145 10.79 3.05 0.79
CA PHE A 145 12.01 2.24 0.84
C PHE A 145 12.68 2.12 -0.54
N LEU A 146 11.97 1.66 -1.55
CA LEU A 146 12.55 1.48 -2.89
C LEU A 146 12.90 2.82 -3.54
N GLY A 147 11.99 3.82 -3.45
CA GLY A 147 12.20 5.11 -4.09
C GLY A 147 13.42 5.85 -3.57
N ILE A 148 13.74 5.75 -2.26
CA ILE A 148 14.90 6.42 -1.69
C ILE A 148 16.23 5.77 -2.18
N HIS A 149 16.23 4.44 -2.35
CA HIS A 149 17.39 3.73 -2.88
C HIS A 149 17.60 4.01 -4.39
N ILE A 150 16.49 4.11 -5.14
CA ILE A 150 16.57 4.52 -6.56
C ILE A 150 17.11 5.95 -6.67
N LEU A 151 16.68 6.87 -5.80
CA LEU A 151 17.22 8.23 -5.78
C LEU A 151 18.72 8.24 -5.53
N HIS A 152 19.17 7.52 -4.50
CA HIS A 152 20.58 7.40 -4.16
C HIS A 152 21.39 6.84 -5.34
N GLU A 153 21.02 5.68 -5.87
CA GLU A 153 21.69 5.06 -7.00
C GLU A 153 21.71 5.93 -8.26
N PHE A 154 20.65 6.68 -8.52
CA PHE A 154 20.61 7.62 -9.63
C PHE A 154 21.62 8.75 -9.44
N LEU A 155 21.73 9.32 -8.25
CA LEU A 155 22.67 10.38 -7.95
C LEU A 155 24.13 9.91 -8.06
N GLU A 156 24.42 8.65 -7.71
CA GLU A 156 25.75 8.06 -7.77
C GLU A 156 26.16 7.65 -9.20
N LYS A 157 25.22 7.09 -9.98
CA LYS A 157 25.57 6.45 -11.26
C LYS A 157 25.20 7.25 -12.50
N GLU A 158 24.20 8.13 -12.40
CA GLU A 158 23.71 8.93 -13.51
C GLU A 158 24.16 10.39 -13.38
N ARG A 159 24.14 11.12 -14.49
CA ARG A 159 24.51 12.55 -14.51
C ARG A 159 23.32 13.49 -14.64
N GLY A 160 22.14 12.95 -14.87
CA GLY A 160 20.89 13.71 -15.03
C GLY A 160 20.40 14.36 -13.74
N GLU A 161 19.36 15.17 -13.88
CA GLU A 161 18.63 15.76 -12.76
C GLU A 161 17.45 14.87 -12.39
N VAL A 162 17.10 14.83 -11.10
CA VAL A 162 15.93 14.11 -10.61
C VAL A 162 14.92 15.09 -10.01
N THR A 163 13.70 15.02 -10.48
CA THR A 163 12.57 15.72 -9.86
C THR A 163 11.75 14.72 -9.05
N CYS A 164 11.68 14.90 -7.74
CA CYS A 164 10.88 14.06 -6.86
C CYS A 164 9.48 14.66 -6.71
N LEU A 165 8.45 13.92 -7.12
CA LEU A 165 7.05 14.26 -6.85
C LEU A 165 6.67 13.72 -5.47
N LEU A 166 6.36 14.62 -4.54
CA LEU A 166 6.11 14.29 -3.14
C LEU A 166 4.83 14.96 -2.64
N ARG A 167 4.06 14.25 -1.84
CA ARG A 167 2.89 14.83 -1.17
C ARG A 167 3.33 15.76 -0.03
N GLY A 168 2.67 16.91 0.10
CA GLY A 168 2.76 17.72 1.32
C GLY A 168 2.15 16.96 2.51
N LEU A 169 2.80 16.96 3.67
CA LEU A 169 2.30 16.31 4.89
C LEU A 169 2.54 17.22 6.09
N GLY A 170 1.48 17.87 6.55
CA GLY A 170 1.47 18.64 7.80
C GLY A 170 2.57 19.70 7.86
N ASN A 171 3.21 19.85 9.02
CA ASN A 171 4.22 20.90 9.28
C ASN A 171 5.64 20.58 8.74
N ARG A 172 5.84 19.41 8.11
CA ARG A 172 7.15 19.05 7.54
C ARG A 172 7.15 19.27 6.05
N THR A 173 8.10 20.06 5.55
CA THR A 173 8.28 20.27 4.12
C THR A 173 8.70 18.98 3.42
N ALA A 174 8.40 18.85 2.13
CA ALA A 174 8.83 17.71 1.32
C ALA A 174 10.37 17.54 1.37
N LYS A 175 11.12 18.64 1.36
CA LYS A 175 12.59 18.65 1.50
C LYS A 175 13.04 17.99 2.81
N MET A 176 12.51 18.45 3.95
CA MET A 176 12.90 17.91 5.27
C MET A 176 12.63 16.40 5.38
N ARG A 177 11.53 15.95 4.82
CA ARG A 177 11.16 14.53 4.84
C ARG A 177 12.11 13.68 3.99
N LEU A 178 12.45 14.17 2.80
CA LEU A 178 13.37 13.47 1.90
C LEU A 178 14.77 13.42 2.49
N GLN A 179 15.28 14.55 3.01
CA GLN A 179 16.57 14.63 3.67
C GLN A 179 16.70 13.71 4.89
N ALA A 180 15.65 13.66 5.74
CA ALA A 180 15.63 12.75 6.88
C ALA A 180 15.73 11.28 6.45
N LYS A 181 15.13 10.92 5.31
CA LYS A 181 15.22 9.56 4.76
C LYS A 181 16.60 9.28 4.14
N LEU A 182 17.17 10.21 3.40
CA LEU A 182 18.50 10.10 2.86
C LEU A 182 19.54 9.92 3.98
N PHE A 183 19.45 10.76 5.01
CA PHE A 183 20.34 10.64 6.18
C PHE A 183 20.16 9.30 6.92
N TYR A 184 18.94 8.85 7.08
CA TYR A 184 18.64 7.58 7.78
C TYR A 184 19.27 6.37 7.07
N TYR A 185 19.23 6.32 5.73
CA TYR A 185 19.72 5.16 4.99
C TYR A 185 21.17 5.26 4.54
N PHE A 186 21.68 6.49 4.30
CA PHE A 186 22.99 6.70 3.66
C PHE A 186 23.93 7.61 4.46
N GLU A 187 23.52 8.07 5.65
CA GLU A 187 24.28 8.97 6.52
C GLU A 187 24.65 10.32 5.84
N ASP A 188 24.02 10.63 4.70
CA ASP A 188 24.15 11.89 3.97
C ASP A 188 22.75 12.46 3.68
N ASN A 189 22.56 13.76 3.88
CA ASN A 189 21.32 14.44 3.59
C ASN A 189 21.28 15.06 2.19
N TYR A 190 22.36 14.97 1.43
CA TYR A 190 22.50 15.49 0.07
C TYR A 190 22.15 16.98 -0.07
N GLU A 191 22.38 17.80 0.95
CA GLU A 191 22.01 19.23 0.97
C GLU A 191 22.51 19.98 -0.25
N GLU A 192 23.76 19.74 -0.68
CA GLU A 192 24.36 20.42 -1.83
C GLU A 192 23.75 20.05 -3.19
N GLN A 193 23.02 18.93 -3.26
CA GLN A 193 22.37 18.45 -4.47
C GLN A 193 20.99 19.11 -4.68
N PHE A 194 20.38 19.60 -3.60
CA PHE A 194 19.08 20.27 -3.71
C PHE A 194 19.21 21.59 -4.48
N GLY A 195 18.32 21.76 -5.47
CA GLY A 195 18.35 22.90 -6.39
C GLY A 195 19.37 22.79 -7.53
N LYS A 196 20.28 21.79 -7.47
CA LYS A 196 21.22 21.49 -8.56
C LYS A 196 20.77 20.25 -9.33
N ARG A 197 20.77 19.10 -8.67
CA ARG A 197 20.36 17.81 -9.26
C ARG A 197 19.09 17.23 -8.67
N ILE A 198 18.72 17.63 -7.44
CA ILE A 198 17.48 17.21 -6.79
C ILE A 198 16.49 18.39 -6.82
N HIS A 199 15.40 18.22 -7.53
CA HIS A 199 14.28 19.15 -7.57
C HIS A 199 13.06 18.53 -6.91
N LEU A 200 12.20 19.37 -6.32
CA LEU A 200 10.99 18.92 -5.66
C LEU A 200 9.78 19.53 -6.33
N VAL A 201 8.76 18.73 -6.53
CA VAL A 201 7.41 19.16 -6.90
C VAL A 201 6.45 18.59 -5.86
N GLU A 202 5.69 19.46 -5.22
CA GLU A 202 4.64 19.01 -4.30
C GLU A 202 3.37 18.69 -5.08
N GLY A 203 2.82 17.50 -4.82
CA GLY A 203 1.60 17.03 -5.46
C GLY A 203 1.28 15.59 -5.13
N ASP A 204 0.08 15.17 -5.49
CA ASP A 204 -0.39 13.79 -5.37
C ASP A 204 -0.55 13.18 -6.76
N VAL A 205 -0.08 11.95 -6.95
CA VAL A 205 -0.19 11.22 -8.23
C VAL A 205 -1.64 11.01 -8.68
N THR A 206 -2.59 11.02 -7.75
CA THR A 206 -4.02 10.90 -8.05
C THR A 206 -4.61 12.16 -8.71
N GLN A 207 -3.86 13.25 -8.71
CA GLN A 207 -4.24 14.53 -9.32
C GLN A 207 -3.30 14.87 -10.46
N THR A 208 -3.64 15.86 -11.28
CA THR A 208 -2.81 16.27 -12.42
C THR A 208 -2.14 17.63 -12.24
N GLY A 209 -2.47 18.37 -11.18
CA GLY A 209 -1.96 19.72 -10.93
C GLY A 209 -0.43 19.81 -10.79
N TRP A 210 0.24 18.75 -10.37
CA TRP A 210 1.70 18.68 -10.26
C TRP A 210 2.42 18.84 -11.62
N MET A 211 1.73 18.55 -12.73
CA MET A 211 2.31 18.69 -14.07
C MET A 211 2.70 20.15 -14.38
N GLU A 212 2.02 21.12 -13.78
CA GLU A 212 2.37 22.55 -13.93
C GLU A 212 3.76 22.85 -13.38
N GLY A 213 4.15 22.23 -12.27
CA GLY A 213 5.48 22.33 -11.66
C GLY A 213 6.62 21.74 -12.49
N LEU A 214 6.28 20.98 -13.54
CA LEU A 214 7.23 20.38 -14.49
C LEU A 214 7.34 21.16 -15.80
N LYS A 215 6.58 22.24 -16.00
CA LYS A 215 6.67 23.02 -17.24
C LYS A 215 8.09 23.53 -17.48
N GLY A 216 8.60 23.28 -18.67
CA GLY A 216 9.95 23.68 -19.08
C GLY A 216 11.09 22.81 -18.55
N LYS A 217 10.79 21.77 -17.76
CA LYS A 217 11.78 20.78 -17.33
C LYS A 217 11.76 19.58 -18.28
N PRO A 218 12.88 19.27 -18.93
CA PRO A 218 12.93 18.09 -19.78
C PRO A 218 12.96 16.82 -18.90
N ILE A 219 11.88 16.04 -18.92
CA ILE A 219 11.82 14.73 -18.25
C ILE A 219 11.93 13.67 -19.34
N HIS A 220 12.92 12.77 -19.21
CA HIS A 220 13.19 11.69 -20.15
C HIS A 220 12.65 10.35 -19.64
N THR A 221 12.67 10.16 -18.32
CA THR A 221 12.21 8.93 -17.68
C THR A 221 11.35 9.25 -16.47
N VAL A 222 10.28 8.50 -16.31
CA VAL A 222 9.43 8.51 -15.11
C VAL A 222 9.59 7.17 -14.42
N VAL A 223 9.97 7.18 -13.15
CA VAL A 223 9.98 5.97 -12.30
C VAL A 223 8.90 6.12 -11.24
N ASN A 224 7.89 5.27 -11.32
CA ASN A 224 6.77 5.26 -10.38
C ASN A 224 6.98 4.22 -9.29
N CYS A 225 7.35 4.68 -8.08
CA CYS A 225 7.42 3.89 -6.85
C CYS A 225 6.30 4.27 -5.86
N ALA A 226 5.41 5.19 -6.25
CA ALA A 226 4.28 5.56 -5.40
C ALA A 226 3.22 4.45 -5.46
N ALA A 227 2.91 3.88 -4.31
CA ALA A 227 1.85 2.89 -4.17
C ALA A 227 1.25 2.96 -2.76
N LEU A 228 -0.01 2.62 -2.66
CA LEU A 228 -0.67 2.35 -1.40
C LEU A 228 -0.64 0.83 -1.16
N VAL A 229 0.26 0.40 -0.26
CA VAL A 229 0.49 -1.02 0.06
C VAL A 229 -0.17 -1.45 1.37
N LYS A 230 -1.16 -0.72 1.82
CA LYS A 230 -1.93 -1.09 3.01
C LYS A 230 -2.85 -2.25 2.65
N HIS A 231 -2.76 -3.33 3.40
CA HIS A 231 -3.69 -4.46 3.26
C HIS A 231 -5.15 -4.08 3.62
N PHE A 232 -5.34 -2.92 4.26
CA PHE A 232 -6.62 -2.44 4.79
C PHE A 232 -6.73 -0.95 4.53
N SER A 233 -7.29 -0.62 3.41
CA SER A 233 -7.74 0.71 3.02
C SER A 233 -9.12 0.52 2.37
N ASN A 234 -9.90 1.59 2.26
CA ASN A 234 -11.06 1.56 1.39
C ASN A 234 -10.58 1.13 0.00
N GLN A 235 -11.31 0.23 -0.65
CA GLN A 235 -10.90 -0.34 -1.94
C GLN A 235 -10.64 0.76 -2.99
N THR A 236 -11.44 1.82 -2.95
CA THR A 236 -11.29 3.02 -3.78
C THR A 236 -9.96 3.74 -3.59
N ASP A 237 -9.45 3.87 -2.35
CA ASP A 237 -8.20 4.59 -2.10
C ASP A 237 -6.99 3.85 -2.72
N ILE A 238 -7.01 2.52 -2.73
CA ILE A 238 -5.95 1.69 -3.32
C ILE A 238 -5.99 1.83 -4.84
N GLU A 239 -7.17 1.77 -5.42
CA GLU A 239 -7.38 1.89 -6.86
C GLU A 239 -7.02 3.28 -7.37
N ASP A 240 -7.47 4.33 -6.68
CA ASP A 240 -7.17 5.71 -7.02
C ASP A 240 -5.66 5.99 -7.02
N VAL A 241 -4.92 5.48 -6.04
CA VAL A 241 -3.48 5.70 -5.95
C VAL A 241 -2.72 4.80 -6.92
N ASN A 242 -3.02 3.50 -6.94
CA ASN A 242 -2.18 2.53 -7.66
C ASN A 242 -2.51 2.45 -9.16
N ALA A 243 -3.79 2.54 -9.52
CA ALA A 243 -4.22 2.56 -10.91
C ALA A 243 -4.36 3.99 -11.43
N GLY A 244 -5.20 4.82 -10.81
CA GLY A 244 -5.43 6.21 -11.24
C GLY A 244 -4.16 7.05 -11.24
N GLY A 245 -3.31 6.91 -10.20
CA GLY A 245 -2.00 7.56 -10.16
C GLY A 245 -1.08 7.12 -11.30
N ALA A 246 -1.05 5.83 -11.62
CA ALA A 246 -0.26 5.29 -12.75
C ALA A 246 -0.81 5.80 -14.10
N GLU A 247 -2.13 5.89 -14.26
CA GLU A 247 -2.77 6.45 -15.47
C GLU A 247 -2.40 7.91 -15.70
N ASN A 248 -2.39 8.72 -14.66
CA ASN A 248 -1.98 10.13 -14.74
C ASN A 248 -0.51 10.27 -15.17
N LEU A 249 0.39 9.43 -14.63
CA LEU A 249 1.79 9.41 -15.03
C LEU A 249 1.97 8.93 -16.46
N LEU A 250 1.21 7.91 -16.87
CA LEU A 250 1.23 7.41 -18.25
C LEU A 250 0.73 8.47 -19.24
N ALA A 251 -0.32 9.22 -18.88
CA ALA A 251 -0.81 10.35 -19.68
C ALA A 251 0.26 11.43 -19.84
N PHE A 252 1.00 11.74 -18.76
CA PHE A 252 2.15 12.64 -18.81
C PHE A 252 3.23 12.11 -19.76
N CYS A 253 3.61 10.84 -19.65
CA CYS A 253 4.61 10.21 -20.52
C CYS A 253 4.21 10.26 -22.00
N ARG A 254 2.94 9.95 -22.32
CA ARG A 254 2.42 10.06 -23.68
C ARG A 254 2.50 11.46 -24.25
N LYS A 255 2.26 12.50 -23.42
CA LYS A 255 2.32 13.88 -23.84
C LYS A 255 3.75 14.39 -24.03
N THR A 256 4.71 13.91 -23.26
CA THR A 256 6.10 14.41 -23.25
C THR A 256 7.07 13.51 -24.01
N GLY A 257 6.68 12.29 -24.37
CA GLY A 257 7.57 11.28 -24.94
C GLY A 257 8.50 10.62 -23.93
N ALA A 258 8.28 10.84 -22.63
CA ALA A 258 9.10 10.23 -21.60
C ALA A 258 8.86 8.71 -21.49
N MET A 259 9.91 7.96 -21.21
CA MET A 259 9.80 6.54 -20.87
C MET A 259 9.20 6.36 -19.49
N MET A 260 8.36 5.34 -19.29
CA MET A 260 7.80 5.02 -17.98
C MET A 260 8.34 3.67 -17.47
N VAL A 261 8.79 3.68 -16.23
CA VAL A 261 9.14 2.49 -15.45
C VAL A 261 8.15 2.38 -14.29
N GLN A 262 7.27 1.40 -14.35
CA GLN A 262 6.28 1.14 -13.30
C GLN A 262 6.79 0.05 -12.36
N VAL A 263 6.94 0.40 -11.07
CA VAL A 263 7.14 -0.61 -10.03
C VAL A 263 5.80 -1.25 -9.72
N SER A 264 5.76 -2.57 -9.81
CA SER A 264 4.56 -3.37 -9.59
C SER A 264 4.87 -4.62 -8.78
N THR A 265 3.89 -5.45 -8.53
CA THR A 265 4.04 -6.73 -7.83
C THR A 265 4.26 -7.88 -8.82
N GLY A 266 5.03 -8.90 -8.41
CA GLY A 266 5.12 -10.16 -9.12
C GLY A 266 4.01 -11.16 -8.74
N SER A 267 3.22 -10.85 -7.70
CA SER A 267 2.07 -11.67 -7.28
C SER A 267 0.83 -11.23 -8.04
N ILE A 268 0.69 -11.71 -9.26
CA ILE A 268 -0.56 -11.63 -10.02
C ILE A 268 -1.15 -13.03 -9.91
N ALA A 269 -2.01 -13.22 -8.93
CA ALA A 269 -2.75 -14.47 -8.76
C ALA A 269 -4.12 -14.35 -9.41
#